data_38a5689acfb5589641c03d9f5289ccb0
#
_entry.id   38a5689acfb5589641c03d9f5289ccb0
#
_cell.length_a   1.000
_cell.length_b   1.000
_cell.length_c   1.000
_cell.angle_alpha   90.00
_cell.angle_beta   90.00
_cell.angle_gamma   90.00
#
_symmetry.space_group_name_H-M   'P 1'
#
loop_
_entity.id
_entity.type
_entity.pdbx_description
1 polymer ?
#
loop_
_entity_poly.entity_id
_entity_poly.type
_entity_poly.pdbx_seq_one_letter_code
_entity_poly.pdbx_strand_id
1 'polypeptide(L)'
;MFVLSPSLESIPTSRYPTPMWTTQQELKRSPGKAKLLDAALRVIREKGYSATTVDDLCGAAGLTKGAFFHHFRSKEELAIAAAEHWSETTGAFFAAAPYHDHGDPLDRVFAYVDFRKSILQGAVPEFTCLVGTMVQETYKSHPAIRDACNASITGHAASLVADISAAEKQHRVTLPMGAESLALHTQAVIQGAFVLAKAGNDVAIAADSIDHLRRYIGLLFQRKEK
;
A
#
# COMPACT_ATOMS: atom_id res chain seq x y z
N MET A 1 -22.74 -14.90 -44.06
CA MET A 1 -21.78 -13.82 -44.28
C MET A 1 -21.03 -13.64 -42.97
N PHE A 2 -19.92 -14.40 -42.82
CA PHE A 2 -19.10 -14.39 -41.61
C PHE A 2 -18.14 -13.20 -41.66
N VAL A 3 -18.21 -12.32 -40.66
CA VAL A 3 -17.26 -11.23 -40.47
C VAL A 3 -16.11 -11.76 -39.62
N LEU A 4 -14.91 -11.78 -40.16
CA LEU A 4 -13.65 -12.17 -39.55
C LEU A 4 -13.27 -11.15 -38.44
N SER A 5 -12.96 -11.66 -37.26
CA SER A 5 -12.34 -10.88 -36.17
C SER A 5 -10.93 -10.45 -36.56
N PRO A 6 -10.48 -9.23 -36.17
CA PRO A 6 -9.11 -8.82 -36.38
C PRO A 6 -8.15 -9.48 -35.40
N SER A 7 -6.99 -9.80 -35.88
CA SER A 7 -5.83 -10.44 -35.27
C SER A 7 -5.37 -9.74 -33.99
N LEU A 8 -5.04 -10.53 -32.98
CA LEU A 8 -4.28 -10.12 -31.79
C LEU A 8 -2.87 -9.66 -32.21
N GLU A 9 -2.68 -8.37 -32.41
CA GLU A 9 -1.35 -7.80 -32.50
C GLU A 9 -0.72 -7.75 -31.10
N SER A 10 0.51 -8.24 -31.02
CA SER A 10 1.35 -8.34 -29.84
C SER A 10 1.51 -6.98 -29.14
N ILE A 11 1.03 -6.89 -27.91
CA ILE A 11 1.23 -5.72 -27.04
C ILE A 11 2.70 -5.68 -26.63
N PRO A 12 3.43 -4.57 -26.88
CA PRO A 12 4.83 -4.47 -26.46
C PRO A 12 4.95 -4.43 -24.94
N THR A 13 5.80 -5.31 -24.39
CA THR A 13 6.07 -5.53 -22.95
C THR A 13 6.87 -4.42 -22.25
N SER A 14 6.83 -3.18 -22.76
CA SER A 14 7.58 -2.05 -22.18
C SER A 14 6.75 -0.78 -22.14
N ARG A 15 5.77 -0.72 -21.26
CA ARG A 15 5.06 0.53 -20.93
C ARG A 15 4.66 0.60 -19.44
N TYR A 16 5.60 0.34 -18.55
CA TYR A 16 5.46 0.85 -17.19
C TYR A 16 6.57 1.87 -16.98
N PRO A 17 6.25 3.15 -16.71
CA PRO A 17 7.29 4.05 -16.26
C PRO A 17 7.87 3.49 -14.97
N THR A 18 9.20 3.50 -14.87
CA THR A 18 9.93 3.18 -13.64
C THR A 18 9.26 3.97 -12.52
N PRO A 19 8.87 3.33 -11.39
CA PRO A 19 8.25 4.04 -10.29
C PRO A 19 9.09 5.25 -9.88
N MET A 20 8.47 6.43 -9.75
CA MET A 20 9.15 7.71 -9.46
C MET A 20 9.77 7.79 -8.04
N TRP A 21 9.86 6.68 -7.30
CA TRP A 21 10.33 6.62 -5.90
C TRP A 21 11.61 5.82 -5.69
N THR A 22 12.59 5.95 -6.57
CA THR A 22 13.93 5.39 -6.34
C THR A 22 14.63 6.18 -5.22
N THR A 23 14.77 5.59 -4.04
CA THR A 23 15.39 6.25 -2.88
C THR A 23 16.90 6.06 -2.85
N GLN A 24 17.63 6.94 -2.11
CA GLN A 24 19.09 6.80 -1.88
C GLN A 24 19.51 5.48 -1.19
N GLN A 25 18.56 4.76 -0.55
CA GLN A 25 18.80 3.46 0.06
C GLN A 25 18.82 2.32 -0.97
N GLU A 26 18.17 2.47 -2.13
CA GLU A 26 18.26 1.51 -3.23
C GLU A 26 19.67 1.41 -3.81
N LEU A 27 20.47 2.46 -3.73
CA LEU A 27 21.89 2.49 -4.13
C LEU A 27 22.78 1.57 -3.29
N LYS A 28 22.31 1.11 -2.10
CA LYS A 28 23.04 0.18 -1.22
C LYS A 28 22.65 -1.29 -1.40
N ARG A 29 21.59 -1.59 -2.13
CA ARG A 29 21.15 -2.97 -2.37
C ARG A 29 21.78 -3.51 -3.65
N SER A 30 22.21 -4.79 -3.64
CA SER A 30 22.64 -5.42 -4.89
C SER A 30 21.47 -5.45 -5.88
N PRO A 31 21.71 -5.28 -7.20
CA PRO A 31 20.64 -5.26 -8.20
C PRO A 31 19.74 -6.51 -8.17
N GLY A 32 20.30 -7.68 -7.82
CA GLY A 32 19.55 -8.92 -7.68
C GLY A 32 18.57 -8.90 -6.51
N LYS A 33 19.00 -8.37 -5.35
CA LYS A 33 18.14 -8.26 -4.16
C LYS A 33 16.98 -7.30 -4.43
N ALA A 34 17.23 -6.15 -5.05
CA ALA A 34 16.19 -5.19 -5.41
C ALA A 34 15.13 -5.82 -6.33
N LYS A 35 15.53 -6.49 -7.40
CA LYS A 35 14.61 -7.19 -8.31
C LYS A 35 13.74 -8.24 -7.61
N LEU A 36 14.29 -8.98 -6.63
CA LEU A 36 13.52 -9.96 -5.87
C LEU A 36 12.50 -9.29 -4.96
N LEU A 37 12.84 -8.16 -4.34
CA LEU A 37 11.91 -7.39 -3.52
C LEU A 37 10.78 -6.81 -4.37
N ASP A 38 11.08 -6.21 -5.52
CA ASP A 38 10.06 -5.68 -6.44
C ASP A 38 9.14 -6.78 -6.98
N ALA A 39 9.71 -7.95 -7.29
CA ALA A 39 8.93 -9.13 -7.68
C ALA A 39 8.01 -9.58 -6.53
N ALA A 40 8.50 -9.61 -5.29
CA ALA A 40 7.70 -9.96 -4.12
C ALA A 40 6.53 -8.99 -3.90
N LEU A 41 6.76 -7.68 -4.04
CA LEU A 41 5.71 -6.67 -3.92
C LEU A 41 4.56 -6.92 -4.91
N ARG A 42 4.86 -7.33 -6.12
CA ARG A 42 3.88 -7.60 -7.16
C ARG A 42 3.19 -8.96 -6.96
N VAL A 43 3.98 -10.04 -6.90
CA VAL A 43 3.47 -11.41 -6.89
C VAL A 43 2.65 -11.70 -5.62
N ILE A 44 3.09 -11.23 -4.46
CA ILE A 44 2.36 -11.46 -3.20
C ILE A 44 1.03 -10.66 -3.18
N ARG A 45 0.99 -9.45 -3.70
CA ARG A 45 -0.28 -8.71 -3.79
C ARG A 45 -1.29 -9.37 -4.72
N GLU A 46 -0.80 -10.04 -5.77
CA GLU A 46 -1.61 -10.74 -6.75
C GLU A 46 -2.10 -12.11 -6.24
N LYS A 47 -1.20 -12.95 -5.73
CA LYS A 47 -1.48 -14.36 -5.38
C LYS A 47 -1.67 -14.62 -3.88
N GLY A 48 -1.25 -13.71 -3.00
CA GLY A 48 -1.05 -13.97 -1.58
C GLY A 48 0.31 -14.58 -1.26
N TYR A 49 0.71 -14.51 0.02
CA TYR A 49 2.00 -15.06 0.48
C TYR A 49 2.05 -16.58 0.37
N SER A 50 1.00 -17.27 0.82
CA SER A 50 0.98 -18.73 0.88
C SER A 50 1.09 -19.37 -0.50
N ALA A 51 0.38 -18.84 -1.48
CA ALA A 51 0.39 -19.33 -2.86
C ALA A 51 1.63 -18.91 -3.67
N THR A 52 2.43 -17.95 -3.18
CA THR A 52 3.66 -17.50 -3.84
C THR A 52 4.79 -18.50 -3.58
N THR A 53 5.42 -19.00 -4.64
CA THR A 53 6.60 -19.87 -4.56
C THR A 53 7.89 -19.10 -4.86
N VAL A 54 9.05 -19.70 -4.49
CA VAL A 54 10.36 -19.17 -4.88
C VAL A 54 10.51 -19.12 -6.40
N ASP A 55 9.91 -20.07 -7.12
CA ASP A 55 9.93 -20.09 -8.58
C ASP A 55 9.16 -18.93 -9.18
N ASP A 56 7.99 -18.59 -8.63
CA ASP A 56 7.22 -17.41 -9.06
C ASP A 56 8.05 -16.13 -8.88
N LEU A 57 8.73 -16.00 -7.74
CA LEU A 57 9.56 -14.83 -7.42
C LEU A 57 10.78 -14.73 -8.34
N CYS A 58 11.46 -15.85 -8.58
CA CYS A 58 12.60 -15.92 -9.51
C CYS A 58 12.16 -15.60 -10.95
N GLY A 59 11.07 -16.20 -11.43
CA GLY A 59 10.52 -15.94 -12.76
C GLY A 59 10.14 -14.47 -12.93
N ALA A 60 9.45 -13.88 -11.96
CA ALA A 60 9.04 -12.49 -11.97
C ALA A 60 10.22 -11.49 -11.89
N ALA A 61 11.33 -11.88 -11.22
CA ALA A 61 12.55 -11.08 -11.11
C ALA A 61 13.52 -11.27 -12.29
N GLY A 62 13.30 -12.27 -13.15
CA GLY A 62 14.25 -12.67 -14.19
C GLY A 62 15.55 -13.22 -13.60
N LEU A 63 15.48 -13.98 -12.49
CA LEU A 63 16.61 -14.52 -11.75
C LEU A 63 16.50 -16.03 -11.55
N THR A 64 17.63 -16.68 -11.23
CA THR A 64 17.67 -18.11 -10.91
C THR A 64 17.43 -18.37 -9.42
N LYS A 65 17.05 -19.61 -9.05
CA LYS A 65 17.01 -20.05 -7.64
C LYS A 65 18.35 -19.85 -6.93
N GLY A 66 19.47 -20.08 -7.60
CA GLY A 66 20.80 -19.85 -7.03
C GLY A 66 20.98 -18.37 -6.63
N ALA A 67 20.55 -17.44 -7.50
CA ALA A 67 20.57 -16.01 -7.17
C ALA A 67 19.62 -15.66 -6.03
N PHE A 68 18.45 -16.29 -5.93
CA PHE A 68 17.55 -16.13 -4.79
C PHE A 68 18.24 -16.51 -3.48
N PHE A 69 18.77 -17.75 -3.41
CA PHE A 69 19.42 -18.27 -2.20
C PHE A 69 20.75 -17.61 -1.86
N HIS A 70 21.36 -16.88 -2.80
CA HIS A 70 22.47 -15.97 -2.51
C HIS A 70 22.01 -14.76 -1.66
N HIS A 71 20.77 -14.29 -1.83
CA HIS A 71 20.25 -13.09 -1.17
C HIS A 71 19.35 -13.37 0.03
N PHE A 72 18.61 -14.49 0.01
CA PHE A 72 17.62 -14.85 1.04
C PHE A 72 17.69 -16.34 1.33
N ARG A 73 17.73 -16.70 2.60
CA ARG A 73 17.78 -18.10 3.05
C ARG A 73 16.44 -18.82 2.86
N SER A 74 15.34 -18.06 2.86
CA SER A 74 13.98 -18.59 2.77
C SER A 74 13.01 -17.56 2.15
N LYS A 75 11.82 -18.06 1.76
CA LYS A 75 10.70 -17.19 1.36
C LYS A 75 10.25 -16.29 2.53
N GLU A 76 10.35 -16.76 3.77
CA GLU A 76 10.02 -15.99 4.97
C GLU A 76 10.97 -14.79 5.14
N GLU A 77 12.27 -14.99 5.01
CA GLU A 77 13.27 -13.91 5.08
C GLU A 77 13.02 -12.85 4.00
N LEU A 78 12.70 -13.30 2.78
CA LEU A 78 12.31 -12.37 1.70
C LEU A 78 11.02 -11.62 2.06
N ALA A 79 10.00 -12.27 2.63
CA ALA A 79 8.73 -11.62 2.98
C ALA A 79 8.91 -10.55 4.05
N ILE A 80 9.74 -10.79 5.07
CA ILE A 80 10.10 -9.79 6.08
C ILE A 80 10.79 -8.59 5.40
N ALA A 81 11.81 -8.85 4.60
CA ALA A 81 12.52 -7.81 3.87
C ALA A 81 11.61 -7.06 2.87
N ALA A 82 10.62 -7.74 2.29
CA ALA A 82 9.62 -7.10 1.42
C ALA A 82 8.67 -6.19 2.20
N ALA A 83 8.29 -6.55 3.43
CA ALA A 83 7.50 -5.68 4.30
C ALA A 83 8.27 -4.42 4.70
N GLU A 84 9.57 -4.56 5.02
CA GLU A 84 10.45 -3.43 5.31
C GLU A 84 10.62 -2.52 4.09
N HIS A 85 10.90 -3.11 2.92
CA HIS A 85 11.03 -2.38 1.66
C HIS A 85 9.73 -1.67 1.27
N TRP A 86 8.57 -2.30 1.50
CA TRP A 86 7.26 -1.67 1.33
C TRP A 86 7.11 -0.44 2.23
N SER A 87 7.49 -0.55 3.50
CA SER A 87 7.42 0.57 4.45
C SER A 87 8.31 1.74 4.05
N GLU A 88 9.55 1.45 3.63
CA GLU A 88 10.50 2.47 3.19
C GLU A 88 9.99 3.20 1.93
N THR A 89 9.58 2.43 0.91
CA THR A 89 9.17 3.00 -0.39
C THR A 89 7.84 3.75 -0.28
N THR A 90 6.84 3.17 0.38
CA THR A 90 5.56 3.86 0.60
C THR A 90 5.71 5.03 1.56
N GLY A 91 6.51 4.90 2.61
CA GLY A 91 6.81 6.00 3.53
C GLY A 91 7.42 7.21 2.82
N ALA A 92 8.43 7.00 1.97
CA ALA A 92 9.02 8.06 1.16
C ALA A 92 8.02 8.67 0.17
N PHE A 93 7.18 7.83 -0.47
CA PHE A 93 6.14 8.29 -1.39
C PHE A 93 5.11 9.19 -0.69
N PHE A 94 4.61 8.78 0.48
CA PHE A 94 3.66 9.58 1.24
C PHE A 94 4.30 10.84 1.83
N ALA A 95 5.56 10.79 2.27
CA ALA A 95 6.27 11.97 2.79
C ALA A 95 6.49 13.07 1.74
N ALA A 96 6.60 12.69 0.46
CA ALA A 96 6.76 13.62 -0.66
C ALA A 96 5.41 14.06 -1.30
N ALA A 97 4.29 13.58 -0.78
CA ALA A 97 2.99 13.82 -1.39
C ALA A 97 2.47 15.25 -1.12
N PRO A 98 1.74 15.87 -2.08
CA PRO A 98 1.35 17.28 -2.02
C PRO A 98 0.30 17.59 -0.93
N TYR A 99 -0.28 16.60 -0.27
CA TYR A 99 -1.23 16.85 0.82
C TYR A 99 -0.60 17.55 2.03
N HIS A 100 0.72 17.54 2.15
CA HIS A 100 1.46 18.27 3.19
C HIS A 100 1.48 19.79 2.96
N ASP A 101 1.20 20.28 1.75
CA ASP A 101 1.34 21.70 1.38
C ASP A 101 0.22 22.58 1.96
N HIS A 102 -0.84 21.98 2.52
CA HIS A 102 -1.94 22.74 3.12
C HIS A 102 -1.56 23.34 4.47
N GLY A 103 -1.88 24.62 4.68
CA GLY A 103 -1.60 25.33 5.94
C GLY A 103 -2.44 24.85 7.13
N ASP A 104 -3.73 24.51 6.88
CA ASP A 104 -4.62 23.98 7.89
C ASP A 104 -4.37 22.47 8.08
N PRO A 105 -4.11 22.01 9.33
CA PRO A 105 -3.88 20.59 9.58
C PRO A 105 -5.10 19.71 9.24
N LEU A 106 -6.32 20.21 9.37
CA LEU A 106 -7.51 19.47 8.95
C LEU A 106 -7.57 19.33 7.42
N ASP A 107 -7.17 20.35 6.68
CA ASP A 107 -7.06 20.26 5.23
C ASP A 107 -5.99 19.25 4.80
N ARG A 108 -4.87 19.12 5.56
CA ARG A 108 -3.88 18.05 5.32
C ARG A 108 -4.48 16.66 5.52
N VAL A 109 -5.28 16.46 6.58
CA VAL A 109 -5.97 15.18 6.83
C VAL A 109 -6.95 14.86 5.69
N PHE A 110 -7.75 15.81 5.23
CA PHE A 110 -8.65 15.61 4.09
C PHE A 110 -7.88 15.34 2.80
N ALA A 111 -6.84 16.12 2.53
CA ALA A 111 -6.02 15.96 1.34
C ALA A 111 -5.25 14.63 1.34
N TYR A 112 -4.86 14.10 2.52
CA TYR A 112 -4.35 12.73 2.64
C TYR A 112 -5.40 11.70 2.19
N VAL A 113 -6.64 11.82 2.64
CA VAL A 113 -7.72 10.89 2.26
C VAL A 113 -8.00 10.99 0.75
N ASP A 114 -8.05 12.20 0.20
CA ASP A 114 -8.24 12.45 -1.23
C ASP A 114 -7.05 11.89 -2.04
N PHE A 115 -5.82 12.04 -1.55
CA PHE A 115 -4.63 11.45 -2.14
C PHE A 115 -4.69 9.91 -2.15
N ARG A 116 -5.14 9.28 -1.04
CA ARG A 116 -5.37 7.83 -0.99
C ARG A 116 -6.34 7.35 -2.06
N LYS A 117 -7.40 8.12 -2.35
CA LYS A 117 -8.34 7.85 -3.42
C LYS A 117 -7.70 8.02 -4.80
N SER A 118 -6.92 9.08 -5.00
CA SER A 118 -6.31 9.40 -6.30
C SER A 118 -5.31 8.34 -6.79
N ILE A 119 -4.69 7.60 -5.86
CA ILE A 119 -3.74 6.52 -6.17
C ILE A 119 -4.40 5.15 -6.39
N LEU A 120 -5.73 5.04 -6.37
CA LEU A 120 -6.46 3.83 -6.74
C LEU A 120 -6.48 3.68 -8.26
N GLN A 121 -5.37 3.29 -8.85
CA GLN A 121 -5.20 3.19 -10.29
C GLN A 121 -4.71 1.81 -10.70
N GLY A 122 -5.08 1.38 -11.90
CA GLY A 122 -4.69 0.08 -12.45
C GLY A 122 -5.55 -1.07 -11.94
N ALA A 123 -5.02 -2.28 -12.02
CA ALA A 123 -5.67 -3.49 -11.53
C ALA A 123 -5.64 -3.55 -9.99
N VAL A 124 -6.58 -4.28 -9.38
CA VAL A 124 -6.71 -4.37 -7.92
C VAL A 124 -5.40 -4.70 -7.19
N PRO A 125 -4.54 -5.63 -7.66
CA PRO A 125 -3.25 -5.87 -7.02
C PRO A 125 -2.29 -4.65 -7.02
N GLU A 126 -2.45 -3.73 -7.97
CA GLU A 126 -1.50 -2.61 -8.15
C GLU A 126 -1.66 -1.53 -7.09
N PHE A 127 -2.86 -1.32 -6.56
CA PHE A 127 -3.13 -0.32 -5.52
C PHE A 127 -3.34 -0.90 -4.10
N THR A 128 -3.47 -2.22 -3.96
CA THR A 128 -3.70 -2.84 -2.65
C THR A 128 -2.42 -3.00 -1.83
N CYS A 129 -2.58 -3.13 -0.52
CA CYS A 129 -1.49 -3.14 0.44
C CYS A 129 -0.81 -4.51 0.52
N LEU A 130 0.53 -4.56 0.35
CA LEU A 130 1.32 -5.79 0.50
C LEU A 130 1.20 -6.37 1.92
N VAL A 131 1.50 -5.55 2.92
CA VAL A 131 1.53 -6.01 4.32
C VAL A 131 0.15 -6.36 4.85
N GLY A 132 -0.90 -5.66 4.37
CA GLY A 132 -2.29 -6.03 4.64
C GLY A 132 -2.68 -7.36 4.02
N THR A 133 -2.16 -7.71 2.84
CA THR A 133 -2.35 -9.03 2.21
C THR A 133 -1.61 -10.11 2.99
N MET A 134 -0.33 -9.90 3.32
CA MET A 134 0.48 -10.91 4.03
C MET A 134 -0.02 -11.22 5.42
N VAL A 135 -0.38 -10.21 6.22
CA VAL A 135 -0.76 -10.42 7.63
C VAL A 135 -1.99 -11.29 7.78
N GLN A 136 -2.95 -11.21 6.86
CA GLN A 136 -4.18 -12.02 6.89
C GLN A 136 -3.88 -13.53 6.81
N GLU A 137 -2.82 -13.92 6.10
CA GLU A 137 -2.43 -15.31 5.92
C GLU A 137 -1.42 -15.80 6.97
N THR A 138 -0.64 -14.87 7.55
CA THR A 138 0.58 -15.23 8.31
C THR A 138 0.50 -14.94 9.80
N TYR A 139 -0.53 -14.24 10.27
CA TYR A 139 -0.59 -13.69 11.64
C TYR A 139 -0.36 -14.73 12.74
N LYS A 140 -0.76 -15.97 12.52
CA LYS A 140 -0.60 -17.07 13.49
C LYS A 140 0.62 -17.95 13.18
N SER A 141 0.88 -18.22 11.90
CA SER A 141 1.88 -19.20 11.45
C SER A 141 3.30 -18.66 11.34
N HIS A 142 3.47 -17.35 11.09
CA HIS A 142 4.75 -16.68 10.87
C HIS A 142 4.85 -15.40 11.71
N PRO A 143 5.18 -15.48 13.00
CA PRO A 143 5.20 -14.32 13.90
C PRO A 143 6.11 -13.19 13.41
N ALA A 144 7.28 -13.51 12.83
CA ALA A 144 8.21 -12.49 12.32
C ALA A 144 7.63 -11.69 11.14
N ILE A 145 6.89 -12.35 10.21
CA ILE A 145 6.19 -11.64 9.13
C ILE A 145 5.06 -10.78 9.71
N ARG A 146 4.27 -11.32 10.65
CA ARG A 146 3.21 -10.57 11.33
C ARG A 146 3.77 -9.29 11.97
N ASP A 147 4.89 -9.39 12.69
CA ASP A 147 5.48 -8.26 13.41
C ASP A 147 6.00 -7.19 12.43
N ALA A 148 6.64 -7.59 11.33
CA ALA A 148 7.04 -6.68 10.25
C ALA A 148 5.83 -5.99 9.60
N CYS A 149 4.75 -6.72 9.32
CA CYS A 149 3.51 -6.17 8.79
C CYS A 149 2.85 -5.19 9.77
N ASN A 150 2.80 -5.54 11.07
CA ASN A 150 2.26 -4.68 12.10
C ASN A 150 3.05 -3.38 12.21
N ALA A 151 4.38 -3.43 12.25
CA ALA A 151 5.23 -2.24 12.29
C ALA A 151 4.97 -1.31 11.09
N SER A 152 4.80 -1.88 9.89
CA SER A 152 4.48 -1.13 8.68
C SER A 152 3.11 -0.42 8.76
N ILE A 153 2.05 -1.15 9.15
CA ILE A 153 0.69 -0.60 9.22
C ILE A 153 0.58 0.46 10.30
N THR A 154 1.07 0.17 11.51
CA THR A 154 0.98 1.09 12.65
C THR A 154 1.90 2.30 12.48
N GLY A 155 3.09 2.12 11.89
CA GLY A 155 3.99 3.21 11.56
C GLY A 155 3.38 4.18 10.55
N HIS A 156 2.69 3.66 9.53
CA HIS A 156 1.96 4.52 8.59
C HIS A 156 0.76 5.23 9.25
N ALA A 157 0.01 4.55 10.13
CA ALA A 157 -1.04 5.21 10.92
C ALA A 157 -0.48 6.35 11.77
N ALA A 158 0.65 6.11 12.45
CA ALA A 158 1.29 7.11 13.31
C ALA A 158 1.69 8.40 12.57
N SER A 159 1.97 8.33 11.26
CA SER A 159 2.30 9.52 10.47
C SER A 159 1.17 10.56 10.39
N LEU A 160 -0.09 10.15 10.64
CA LEU A 160 -1.25 11.05 10.63
C LEU A 160 -1.54 11.72 11.98
N VAL A 161 -1.00 11.19 13.06
CA VAL A 161 -1.36 11.61 14.43
C VAL A 161 -1.05 13.08 14.66
N ALA A 162 0.07 13.57 14.16
CA ALA A 162 0.48 14.97 14.34
C ALA A 162 -0.53 15.95 13.72
N ASP A 163 -0.98 15.67 12.49
CA ASP A 163 -1.94 16.50 11.79
C ASP A 163 -3.33 16.42 12.41
N ILE A 164 -3.77 15.24 12.82
CA ILE A 164 -5.05 15.06 13.52
C ILE A 164 -5.03 15.82 14.85
N SER A 165 -3.99 15.69 15.66
CA SER A 165 -3.84 16.38 16.94
C SER A 165 -3.76 17.91 16.78
N ALA A 166 -3.08 18.38 15.72
CA ALA A 166 -3.02 19.80 15.40
C ALA A 166 -4.39 20.33 14.94
N ALA A 167 -5.15 19.54 14.17
CA ALA A 167 -6.51 19.86 13.76
C ALA A 167 -7.47 19.95 14.96
N GLU A 168 -7.40 19.02 15.92
CA GLU A 168 -8.18 19.09 17.16
C GLU A 168 -7.97 20.44 17.88
N LYS A 169 -6.71 20.84 18.04
CA LYS A 169 -6.36 22.10 18.72
C LYS A 169 -6.84 23.32 17.92
N GLN A 170 -6.57 23.38 16.62
CA GLN A 170 -6.89 24.53 15.79
C GLN A 170 -8.40 24.74 15.63
N HIS A 171 -9.14 23.65 15.45
CA HIS A 171 -10.60 23.69 15.25
C HIS A 171 -11.39 23.60 16.57
N ARG A 172 -10.69 23.48 17.73
CA ARG A 172 -11.30 23.37 19.08
C ARG A 172 -12.31 22.21 19.17
N VAL A 173 -11.97 21.09 18.54
CA VAL A 173 -12.74 19.84 18.59
C VAL A 173 -12.01 18.87 19.49
N THR A 174 -12.75 18.12 20.30
CA THR A 174 -12.23 17.00 21.07
C THR A 174 -12.71 15.70 20.44
N LEU A 175 -11.80 14.89 19.94
CA LEU A 175 -12.14 13.57 19.39
C LEU A 175 -12.41 12.60 20.56
N PRO A 176 -13.56 11.90 20.59
CA PRO A 176 -13.90 11.01 21.70
C PRO A 176 -12.88 9.89 21.96
N MET A 177 -12.21 9.44 20.91
CA MET A 177 -11.25 8.33 20.96
C MET A 177 -9.79 8.80 20.79
N GLY A 178 -9.56 10.10 20.58
CA GLY A 178 -8.23 10.68 20.37
C GLY A 178 -7.67 10.48 18.97
N ALA A 179 -6.56 11.18 18.70
CA ALA A 179 -5.94 11.26 17.39
C ALA A 179 -5.33 9.91 16.94
N GLU A 180 -4.69 9.18 17.83
CA GLU A 180 -4.09 7.85 17.54
C GLU A 180 -5.15 6.85 17.10
N SER A 181 -6.30 6.85 17.78
CA SER A 181 -7.42 5.97 17.43
C SER A 181 -8.01 6.31 16.08
N LEU A 182 -8.17 7.60 15.74
CA LEU A 182 -8.67 8.03 14.44
C LEU A 182 -7.66 7.70 13.32
N ALA A 183 -6.36 7.87 13.57
CA ALA A 183 -5.31 7.49 12.64
C ALA A 183 -5.34 5.99 12.34
N LEU A 184 -5.48 5.15 13.36
CA LEU A 184 -5.59 3.70 13.19
C LEU A 184 -6.91 3.30 12.52
N HIS A 185 -8.03 3.95 12.86
CA HIS A 185 -9.31 3.75 12.20
C HIS A 185 -9.25 4.09 10.71
N THR A 186 -8.54 5.15 10.34
CA THR A 186 -8.29 5.51 8.93
C THR A 186 -7.62 4.36 8.19
N GLN A 187 -6.60 3.72 8.79
CA GLN A 187 -5.98 2.53 8.19
C GLN A 187 -6.93 1.33 8.15
N ALA A 188 -7.74 1.11 9.18
CA ALA A 188 -8.71 0.01 9.23
C ALA A 188 -9.73 0.11 8.08
N VAL A 189 -10.26 1.30 7.81
CA VAL A 189 -11.19 1.54 6.69
C VAL A 189 -10.50 1.27 5.35
N ILE A 190 -9.29 1.80 5.13
CA ILE A 190 -8.56 1.64 3.87
C ILE A 190 -8.18 0.17 3.64
N GLN A 191 -7.71 -0.55 4.66
CA GLN A 191 -7.40 -1.97 4.55
C GLN A 191 -8.66 -2.81 4.27
N GLY A 192 -9.77 -2.51 4.94
CA GLY A 192 -11.07 -3.14 4.69
C GLY A 192 -11.57 -2.88 3.26
N ALA A 193 -11.42 -1.65 2.78
CA ALA A 193 -11.76 -1.27 1.41
C ALA A 193 -10.96 -2.08 0.37
N PHE A 194 -9.67 -2.33 0.61
CA PHE A 194 -8.84 -3.15 -0.27
C PHE A 194 -9.26 -4.63 -0.28
N VAL A 195 -9.67 -5.17 0.88
CA VAL A 195 -10.21 -6.52 0.97
C VAL A 195 -11.50 -6.65 0.13
N LEU A 196 -12.42 -5.68 0.28
CA LEU A 196 -13.68 -5.67 -0.48
C LEU A 196 -13.45 -5.46 -1.98
N ALA A 197 -12.52 -4.58 -2.36
CA ALA A 197 -12.14 -4.38 -3.76
C ALA A 197 -11.56 -5.66 -4.38
N LYS A 198 -10.73 -6.41 -3.64
CA LYS A 198 -10.24 -7.73 -4.08
C LYS A 198 -11.39 -8.73 -4.24
N ALA A 199 -12.31 -8.80 -3.29
CA ALA A 199 -13.44 -9.72 -3.35
C ALA A 199 -14.37 -9.44 -4.53
N GLY A 200 -14.63 -8.16 -4.82
CA GLY A 200 -15.48 -7.72 -5.93
C GLY A 200 -14.73 -7.54 -7.26
N ASN A 201 -13.40 -7.60 -7.25
CA ASN A 201 -12.53 -7.21 -8.36
C ASN A 201 -12.92 -5.84 -8.96
N ASP A 202 -13.24 -4.88 -8.07
CA ASP A 202 -13.76 -3.58 -8.44
C ASP A 202 -13.11 -2.46 -7.59
N VAL A 203 -12.48 -1.51 -8.26
CA VAL A 203 -11.86 -0.34 -7.62
C VAL A 203 -12.89 0.63 -7.05
N ALA A 204 -14.10 0.69 -7.60
CA ALA A 204 -15.15 1.60 -7.13
C ALA A 204 -15.52 1.35 -5.66
N ILE A 205 -15.49 0.08 -5.22
CA ILE A 205 -15.75 -0.29 -3.82
C ILE A 205 -14.73 0.39 -2.87
N ALA A 206 -13.46 0.43 -3.26
CA ALA A 206 -12.44 1.11 -2.45
C ALA A 206 -12.62 2.62 -2.48
N ALA A 207 -12.94 3.20 -3.64
CA ALA A 207 -13.18 4.63 -3.79
C ALA A 207 -14.35 5.10 -2.91
N ASP A 208 -15.49 4.40 -2.97
CA ASP A 208 -16.68 4.70 -2.16
C ASP A 208 -16.37 4.61 -0.64
N SER A 209 -15.64 3.57 -0.23
CA SER A 209 -15.24 3.42 1.18
C SER A 209 -14.37 4.58 1.66
N ILE A 210 -13.47 5.09 0.82
CA ILE A 210 -12.63 6.26 1.13
C ILE A 210 -13.47 7.53 1.18
N ASP A 211 -14.48 7.70 0.33
CA ASP A 211 -15.42 8.82 0.38
C ASP A 211 -16.24 8.79 1.69
N HIS A 212 -16.67 7.62 2.14
CA HIS A 212 -17.31 7.47 3.44
C HIS A 212 -16.38 7.83 4.61
N LEU A 213 -15.11 7.43 4.54
CA LEU A 213 -14.10 7.82 5.53
C LEU A 213 -13.91 9.34 5.57
N ARG A 214 -13.80 9.97 4.41
CA ARG A 214 -13.69 11.44 4.28
C ARG A 214 -14.88 12.14 4.94
N ARG A 215 -16.09 11.68 4.64
CA ARG A 215 -17.33 12.20 5.25
C ARG A 215 -17.34 12.00 6.76
N TYR A 216 -16.96 10.81 7.25
CA TYR A 216 -16.88 10.52 8.67
C TYR A 216 -15.95 11.51 9.41
N ILE A 217 -14.74 11.75 8.87
CA ILE A 217 -13.81 12.74 9.43
C ILE A 217 -14.46 14.14 9.43
N GLY A 218 -15.15 14.51 8.34
CA GLY A 218 -15.88 15.78 8.25
C GLY A 218 -16.92 15.96 9.37
N LEU A 219 -17.67 14.91 9.67
CA LEU A 219 -18.66 14.92 10.76
C LEU A 219 -18.00 15.06 12.14
N LEU A 220 -16.87 14.40 12.39
CA LEU A 220 -16.13 14.53 13.64
C LEU A 220 -15.66 15.97 13.88
N PHE A 221 -15.21 16.66 12.86
CA PHE A 221 -14.75 18.05 12.92
C PHE A 221 -15.86 19.07 12.64
N GLN A 222 -17.12 18.64 12.54
CA GLN A 222 -18.30 19.49 12.28
C GLN A 222 -18.14 20.37 11.03
N ARG A 223 -17.35 19.89 10.07
CA ARG A 223 -17.12 20.59 8.80
C ARG A 223 -18.30 20.36 7.86
N LYS A 224 -18.99 21.44 7.47
CA LYS A 224 -20.01 21.36 6.42
C LYS A 224 -19.34 21.05 5.08
N GLU A 225 -19.81 20.04 4.39
CA GLU A 225 -19.46 19.82 2.99
C GLU A 225 -19.92 21.05 2.17
N LYS A 226 -19.01 21.58 1.35
CA LYS A 226 -19.34 22.68 0.41
C LYS A 226 -19.92 22.07 -0.86
#